data_b609634e0f7e25456dd393799326829c
#
_entry.id   b609634e0f7e25456dd393799326829c
#
_cell.length_a   1.000
_cell.length_b   1.000
_cell.length_c   1.000
_cell.angle_alpha   90.00
_cell.angle_beta   90.00
_cell.angle_gamma   90.00
#
_symmetry.space_group_name_H-M   'P 1'
#
loop_
_entity.id
_entity.type
_entity.pdbx_description
1 polymer ?
#
loop_
_entity_poly.entity_id
_entity_poly.type
_entity_poly.pdbx_seq_one_letter_code
_entity_poly.pdbx_strand_id
1 'polypeptide(L)'
;MKVGLDSYSLHPLDRDVMGRLEYCRSHGFAGLQAGNVWRISPDLDLGPLKAFRDAADGMDLYSEVSVGPINPHGRQDRPSGIVRNLTAQIEAAAACGWRELHSALGGPRERYELPTPWPRQLADSTEVLRQVAPILRDHGSRINLEPHGDTTTWELVRLCETVGHDCVGICLDTANVMLFGEHPTDAARRAAPYTHMTHAKDAILYFTDAGLTRQGRPPGRGCVDWPAVLALLGEYEPDLNLSIEDHKMIFSAHLFDPAWLDQQPDLTRDELARTVALAWSVQQRIIAGEMPDPDDYERVPFAEEMDERLAFGRVYVIWLIRDLAPKFS
;
A
#
# COMPACT_ATOMS: atom_id res chain seq x y z
N MET A 1 7.62 -3.68 -15.55
CA MET A 1 7.43 -3.79 -14.08
C MET A 1 8.69 -4.30 -13.40
N LYS A 2 9.08 -3.72 -12.26
CA LYS A 2 10.22 -4.14 -11.42
C LYS A 2 9.70 -4.59 -10.06
N VAL A 3 10.36 -5.56 -9.41
CA VAL A 3 9.94 -6.11 -8.11
C VAL A 3 10.92 -5.69 -7.03
N GLY A 4 10.50 -4.84 -6.11
CA GLY A 4 11.25 -4.39 -4.95
C GLY A 4 10.54 -4.69 -3.63
N LEU A 5 10.93 -3.98 -2.59
CA LEU A 5 10.36 -4.11 -1.24
C LEU A 5 9.84 -2.78 -0.72
N ASP A 6 8.76 -2.84 0.05
CA ASP A 6 8.47 -1.81 1.04
C ASP A 6 9.28 -2.06 2.33
N SER A 7 9.78 -0.99 2.90
CA SER A 7 10.68 -1.05 4.07
C SER A 7 10.02 -1.62 5.33
N TYR A 8 8.69 -1.63 5.41
CA TYR A 8 7.98 -2.25 6.54
C TYR A 8 8.15 -3.78 6.56
N SER A 9 8.31 -4.41 5.39
CA SER A 9 8.64 -5.85 5.30
C SER A 9 9.94 -6.20 6.03
N LEU A 10 10.82 -5.21 6.19
CA LEU A 10 12.13 -5.37 6.86
C LEU A 10 12.13 -4.88 8.32
N HIS A 11 10.93 -4.68 8.93
CA HIS A 11 10.82 -4.18 10.30
C HIS A 11 11.53 -5.06 11.38
N PRO A 12 11.70 -6.40 11.20
CA PRO A 12 12.47 -7.18 12.16
C PRO A 12 13.96 -6.89 12.14
N LEU A 13 14.48 -6.30 11.05
CA LEU A 13 15.90 -5.98 10.94
C LEU A 13 16.18 -4.64 11.64
N ASP A 14 17.11 -4.67 12.58
CA ASP A 14 17.66 -3.44 13.16
C ASP A 14 18.69 -2.82 12.20
N ARG A 15 18.19 -2.26 11.10
CA ARG A 15 18.98 -1.62 10.05
C ARG A 15 18.38 -0.27 9.69
N ASP A 16 19.26 0.70 9.46
CA ASP A 16 18.87 1.97 8.86
C ASP A 16 18.45 1.81 7.39
N VAL A 17 18.08 2.90 6.75
CA VAL A 17 17.61 2.90 5.37
C VAL A 17 18.68 2.41 4.38
N MET A 18 19.95 2.70 4.64
CA MET A 18 21.08 2.24 3.81
C MET A 18 21.26 0.73 3.92
N GLY A 19 21.22 0.19 5.14
CA GLY A 19 21.27 -1.25 5.38
C GLY A 19 20.09 -2.02 4.79
N ARG A 20 18.89 -1.39 4.70
CA ARG A 20 17.73 -1.96 4.00
C ARG A 20 17.89 -1.95 2.48
N LEU A 21 18.50 -0.90 1.92
CA LEU A 21 18.84 -0.83 0.50
C LEU A 21 19.86 -1.93 0.12
N GLU A 22 20.87 -2.15 0.96
CA GLU A 22 21.83 -3.24 0.80
C GLU A 22 21.18 -4.63 0.87
N TYR A 23 20.17 -4.79 1.75
CA TYR A 23 19.37 -6.01 1.80
C TYR A 23 18.67 -6.25 0.45
N CYS A 24 18.01 -5.23 -0.10
CA CYS A 24 17.36 -5.34 -1.41
C CYS A 24 18.34 -5.80 -2.49
N ARG A 25 19.51 -5.17 -2.57
CA ARG A 25 20.56 -5.53 -3.53
C ARG A 25 21.03 -6.98 -3.35
N SER A 26 21.37 -7.37 -2.12
CA SER A 26 21.93 -8.70 -1.83
C SER A 26 20.93 -9.84 -2.04
N HIS A 27 19.63 -9.57 -1.93
CA HIS A 27 18.54 -10.54 -2.13
C HIS A 27 17.88 -10.44 -3.52
N GLY A 28 18.42 -9.58 -4.42
CA GLY A 28 17.99 -9.49 -5.81
C GLY A 28 16.64 -8.81 -6.00
N PHE A 29 16.24 -7.92 -5.11
CA PHE A 29 15.13 -7.00 -5.31
C PHE A 29 15.57 -5.81 -6.17
N ALA A 30 14.66 -5.26 -6.95
CA ALA A 30 14.94 -4.18 -7.89
C ALA A 30 14.82 -2.77 -7.28
N GLY A 31 14.43 -2.65 -6.01
CA GLY A 31 14.32 -1.35 -5.35
C GLY A 31 13.74 -1.41 -3.94
N LEU A 32 13.64 -0.22 -3.33
CA LEU A 32 13.14 -0.02 -1.96
C LEU A 32 12.21 1.18 -1.89
N GLN A 33 11.02 0.98 -1.36
CA GLN A 33 10.17 2.04 -0.83
C GLN A 33 10.59 2.30 0.62
N ALA A 34 11.27 3.43 0.83
CA ALA A 34 12.06 3.64 2.06
C ALA A 34 11.26 4.18 3.25
N GLY A 35 9.97 4.49 3.04
CA GLY A 35 9.14 5.17 4.02
C GLY A 35 9.32 6.69 4.00
N ASN A 36 8.92 7.37 5.06
CA ASN A 36 8.85 8.83 5.06
C ASN A 36 10.23 9.51 4.99
N VAL A 37 10.33 10.58 4.18
CA VAL A 37 11.57 11.38 4.01
C VAL A 37 12.17 11.85 5.33
N TRP A 38 11.38 12.11 6.38
CA TRP A 38 11.88 12.46 7.72
C TRP A 38 12.70 11.35 8.38
N ARG A 39 12.46 10.09 8.03
CA ARG A 39 13.24 8.98 8.58
C ARG A 39 14.64 8.92 7.99
N ILE A 40 14.79 9.46 6.77
CA ILE A 40 16.09 9.58 6.09
C ILE A 40 16.80 10.86 6.57
N SER A 41 16.05 11.98 6.63
CA SER A 41 16.58 13.28 7.05
C SER A 41 15.51 14.02 7.90
N PRO A 42 15.63 14.01 9.25
CA PRO A 42 14.63 14.60 10.14
C PRO A 42 14.40 16.10 9.92
N ASP A 43 15.43 16.81 9.48
CA ASP A 43 15.39 18.25 9.20
C ASP A 43 15.21 18.57 7.71
N LEU A 44 14.97 17.55 6.88
CA LEU A 44 14.88 17.64 5.42
C LEU A 44 16.15 18.21 4.76
N ASP A 45 17.32 18.02 5.40
CA ASP A 45 18.60 18.31 4.77
C ASP A 45 18.76 17.43 3.52
N LEU A 46 19.10 18.07 2.41
CA LEU A 46 19.23 17.42 1.11
C LEU A 46 20.46 16.49 1.05
N GLY A 47 21.46 16.69 1.91
CA GLY A 47 22.67 15.84 1.93
C GLY A 47 22.35 14.36 2.15
N PRO A 48 21.73 13.97 3.28
CA PRO A 48 21.32 12.58 3.52
C PRO A 48 20.33 12.03 2.48
N LEU A 49 19.37 12.86 2.04
CA LEU A 49 18.37 12.44 1.03
C LEU A 49 19.05 12.12 -0.31
N LYS A 50 19.95 12.98 -0.80
CA LYS A 50 20.74 12.75 -2.01
C LYS A 50 21.66 11.54 -1.86
N ALA A 51 22.34 11.41 -0.73
CA ALA A 51 23.22 10.25 -0.47
C ALA A 51 22.45 8.93 -0.56
N PHE A 52 21.22 8.87 -0.04
CA PHE A 52 20.36 7.70 -0.18
C PHE A 52 19.94 7.47 -1.65
N ARG A 53 19.53 8.52 -2.37
CA ARG A 53 19.16 8.44 -3.77
C ARG A 53 20.33 7.97 -4.63
N ASP A 54 21.51 8.59 -4.47
CA ASP A 54 22.73 8.26 -5.21
C ASP A 54 23.18 6.82 -4.94
N ALA A 55 23.04 6.35 -3.70
CA ALA A 55 23.36 4.97 -3.34
C ALA A 55 22.41 3.98 -4.05
N ALA A 56 21.11 4.27 -4.09
CA ALA A 56 20.14 3.45 -4.80
C ALA A 56 20.45 3.40 -6.30
N ASP A 57 20.69 4.55 -6.91
CA ASP A 57 21.05 4.66 -8.33
C ASP A 57 22.39 3.95 -8.64
N GLY A 58 23.37 4.06 -7.75
CA GLY A 58 24.66 3.36 -7.87
C GLY A 58 24.56 1.84 -7.73
N MET A 59 23.49 1.34 -7.15
CA MET A 59 23.16 -0.09 -7.04
C MET A 59 22.21 -0.58 -8.16
N ASP A 60 21.80 0.28 -9.07
CA ASP A 60 20.75 0.03 -10.08
C ASP A 60 19.41 -0.38 -9.43
N LEU A 61 19.07 0.27 -8.32
CA LEU A 61 17.82 0.07 -7.59
C LEU A 61 16.93 1.29 -7.72
N TYR A 62 15.62 1.09 -7.93
CA TYR A 62 14.69 2.19 -7.72
C TYR A 62 14.58 2.53 -6.23
N SER A 63 14.33 3.80 -5.94
CA SER A 63 13.99 4.25 -4.59
C SER A 63 12.70 5.06 -4.63
N GLU A 64 11.82 4.82 -3.67
CA GLU A 64 10.56 5.52 -3.47
C GLU A 64 10.49 6.01 -2.02
N VAL A 65 9.79 7.11 -1.81
CA VAL A 65 9.67 7.73 -0.48
C VAL A 65 8.24 8.14 -0.19
N SER A 66 7.93 8.28 1.10
CA SER A 66 6.64 8.75 1.58
C SER A 66 6.73 10.18 2.08
N VAL A 67 5.59 10.87 2.06
CA VAL A 67 5.37 12.20 2.65
C VAL A 67 4.12 12.18 3.53
N GLY A 68 3.92 13.15 4.38
CA GLY A 68 2.73 13.25 5.22
C GLY A 68 3.05 13.88 6.59
N PRO A 69 2.09 13.93 7.50
CA PRO A 69 0.70 13.49 7.38
C PRO A 69 -0.12 14.41 6.45
N ILE A 70 -1.26 13.89 5.96
CA ILE A 70 -2.24 14.63 5.15
C ILE A 70 -3.51 14.91 5.96
N ASN A 71 -4.01 13.92 6.70
CA ASN A 71 -5.22 14.06 7.51
C ASN A 71 -4.95 14.96 8.73
N PRO A 72 -5.61 16.14 8.83
CA PRO A 72 -5.39 17.06 9.94
C PRO A 72 -5.93 16.56 11.30
N HIS A 73 -6.75 15.52 11.29
CA HIS A 73 -7.32 14.90 12.49
C HIS A 73 -6.56 13.68 12.98
N GLY A 74 -5.69 13.11 12.13
CA GLY A 74 -4.89 11.95 12.45
C GLY A 74 -3.73 12.28 13.40
N ARG A 75 -2.86 11.28 13.58
CA ARG A 75 -1.66 11.46 14.38
C ARG A 75 -0.74 12.50 13.75
N GLN A 76 -0.41 13.53 14.52
CA GLN A 76 0.49 14.60 14.11
C GLN A 76 1.86 14.39 14.76
N ASP A 77 2.80 13.88 14.00
CA ASP A 77 4.18 13.73 14.49
C ASP A 77 4.92 15.09 14.51
N ARG A 78 4.38 16.11 13.82
CA ARG A 78 4.86 17.50 13.82
C ARG A 78 3.69 18.48 14.00
N PRO A 79 3.59 19.17 15.13
CA PRO A 79 2.35 19.77 15.62
C PRO A 79 1.92 21.10 14.99
N SER A 80 2.58 21.67 14.00
CA SER A 80 2.12 22.93 13.41
C SER A 80 2.30 23.03 11.90
N GLY A 81 1.21 23.35 11.21
CA GLY A 81 1.24 23.72 9.80
C GLY A 81 1.39 22.52 8.86
N ILE A 82 0.40 21.62 8.85
CA ILE A 82 0.37 20.41 8.00
C ILE A 82 0.71 20.72 6.53
N VAL A 83 0.10 21.73 5.94
CA VAL A 83 0.37 22.15 4.55
C VAL A 83 1.82 22.60 4.39
N ARG A 84 2.35 23.43 5.29
CA ARG A 84 3.74 23.88 5.22
C ARG A 84 4.73 22.74 5.35
N ASN A 85 4.47 21.80 6.29
CA ASN A 85 5.33 20.65 6.49
C ASN A 85 5.29 19.71 5.29
N LEU A 86 4.11 19.50 4.71
CA LEU A 86 3.94 18.67 3.52
C LEU A 86 4.60 19.31 2.30
N THR A 87 4.45 20.66 2.12
CA THR A 87 5.16 21.41 1.07
C THR A 87 6.67 21.22 1.18
N ALA A 88 7.26 21.39 2.37
CA ALA A 88 8.70 21.21 2.55
C ALA A 88 9.18 19.78 2.22
N GLN A 89 8.38 18.75 2.54
CA GLN A 89 8.70 17.37 2.18
C GLN A 89 8.62 17.14 0.67
N ILE A 90 7.60 17.69 0.00
CA ILE A 90 7.44 17.61 -1.46
C ILE A 90 8.65 18.27 -2.14
N GLU A 91 9.03 19.47 -1.72
CA GLU A 91 10.17 20.21 -2.26
C GLU A 91 11.49 19.44 -2.07
N ALA A 92 11.72 18.90 -0.87
CA ALA A 92 12.92 18.10 -0.57
C ALA A 92 12.98 16.81 -1.39
N ALA A 93 11.85 16.09 -1.51
CA ALA A 93 11.76 14.90 -2.34
C ALA A 93 11.99 15.23 -3.83
N ALA A 94 11.36 16.29 -4.32
CA ALA A 94 11.49 16.74 -5.69
C ALA A 94 12.94 17.19 -6.03
N ALA A 95 13.63 17.84 -5.09
CA ALA A 95 15.04 18.23 -5.23
C ALA A 95 15.99 17.03 -5.32
N CYS A 96 15.57 15.87 -4.82
CA CYS A 96 16.28 14.59 -4.94
C CYS A 96 15.79 13.71 -6.12
N GLY A 97 14.85 14.20 -6.94
CA GLY A 97 14.39 13.53 -8.13
C GLY A 97 13.21 12.57 -7.93
N TRP A 98 12.66 12.44 -6.72
CA TRP A 98 11.43 11.67 -6.49
C TRP A 98 10.21 12.47 -6.97
N ARG A 99 9.36 11.82 -7.76
CA ARG A 99 8.16 12.41 -8.32
C ARG A 99 6.90 11.70 -7.86
N GLU A 100 6.94 10.39 -7.75
CA GLU A 100 5.87 9.59 -7.16
C GLU A 100 6.14 9.45 -5.67
N LEU A 101 5.24 9.99 -4.84
CA LEU A 101 5.39 10.08 -3.39
C LEU A 101 4.26 9.27 -2.73
N HIS A 102 4.60 8.35 -1.85
CA HIS A 102 3.60 7.58 -1.12
C HIS A 102 3.01 8.37 0.05
N SER A 103 1.75 8.14 0.38
CA SER A 103 1.12 8.58 1.62
C SER A 103 -0.15 7.78 1.94
N ALA A 104 -0.64 7.90 3.18
CA ALA A 104 -1.96 7.46 3.62
C ALA A 104 -2.65 8.56 4.43
N LEU A 105 -3.97 8.50 4.57
CA LEU A 105 -4.71 9.46 5.40
C LEU A 105 -4.72 9.05 6.88
N GLY A 106 -4.44 7.79 7.17
CA GLY A 106 -4.39 7.26 8.53
C GLY A 106 -4.36 5.75 8.57
N GLY A 107 -5.22 5.17 9.37
CA GLY A 107 -5.45 3.74 9.51
C GLY A 107 -6.85 3.46 10.12
N PRO A 108 -7.12 2.23 10.57
CA PRO A 108 -8.43 1.89 11.14
C PRO A 108 -8.84 2.80 12.31
N ARG A 109 -7.87 3.22 13.14
CA ARG A 109 -8.12 4.13 14.26
C ARG A 109 -8.69 5.47 13.79
N GLU A 110 -8.12 6.07 12.76
CA GLU A 110 -8.56 7.35 12.21
C GLU A 110 -9.98 7.25 11.69
N ARG A 111 -10.31 6.16 10.99
CA ARG A 111 -11.65 5.95 10.41
C ARG A 111 -12.72 5.67 11.47
N TYR A 112 -12.43 4.81 12.45
CA TYR A 112 -13.46 4.22 13.31
C TYR A 112 -13.46 4.73 14.76
N GLU A 113 -12.35 5.27 15.27
CA GLU A 113 -12.20 5.56 16.69
C GLU A 113 -12.09 7.06 17.00
N LEU A 114 -11.74 7.90 16.03
CA LEU A 114 -11.62 9.33 16.28
C LEU A 114 -12.98 10.00 16.47
N PRO A 115 -13.08 11.05 17.33
CA PRO A 115 -14.31 11.80 17.54
C PRO A 115 -14.82 12.51 16.27
N THR A 116 -13.90 12.90 15.36
CA THR A 116 -14.27 13.49 14.07
C THR A 116 -14.72 12.40 13.11
N PRO A 117 -15.96 12.42 12.62
CA PRO A 117 -16.45 11.42 11.69
C PRO A 117 -15.61 11.34 10.41
N TRP A 118 -15.43 10.13 9.89
CA TRP A 118 -14.61 9.87 8.71
C TRP A 118 -14.93 10.75 7.49
N PRO A 119 -16.20 10.98 7.11
CA PRO A 119 -16.51 11.87 5.98
C PRO A 119 -15.97 13.29 6.16
N ARG A 120 -15.92 13.79 7.39
CA ARG A 120 -15.33 15.10 7.69
C ARG A 120 -13.81 15.06 7.59
N GLN A 121 -13.17 14.04 8.13
CA GLN A 121 -11.72 13.84 7.99
C GLN A 121 -11.31 13.77 6.52
N LEU A 122 -12.07 13.05 5.69
CA LEU A 122 -11.83 12.93 4.25
C LEU A 122 -11.97 14.28 3.53
N ALA A 123 -12.98 15.06 3.87
CA ALA A 123 -13.19 16.41 3.31
C ALA A 123 -12.03 17.35 3.68
N ASP A 124 -11.60 17.36 4.94
CA ASP A 124 -10.50 18.22 5.40
C ASP A 124 -9.15 17.76 4.81
N SER A 125 -8.94 16.46 4.63
CA SER A 125 -7.76 15.91 3.93
C SER A 125 -7.76 16.31 2.44
N THR A 126 -8.93 16.31 1.79
CA THR A 126 -9.09 16.80 0.42
C THR A 126 -8.67 18.27 0.30
N GLU A 127 -9.03 19.08 1.29
CA GLU A 127 -8.64 20.50 1.31
C GLU A 127 -7.12 20.67 1.50
N VAL A 128 -6.48 19.87 2.34
CA VAL A 128 -5.01 19.84 2.47
C VAL A 128 -4.35 19.48 1.11
N LEU A 129 -4.86 18.46 0.42
CA LEU A 129 -4.34 18.05 -0.90
C LEU A 129 -4.51 19.16 -1.93
N ARG A 130 -5.65 19.87 -1.95
CA ARG A 130 -5.87 21.03 -2.83
C ARG A 130 -4.88 22.16 -2.58
N GLN A 131 -4.53 22.41 -1.32
CA GLN A 131 -3.58 23.47 -0.96
C GLN A 131 -2.14 23.12 -1.38
N VAL A 132 -1.76 21.85 -1.45
CA VAL A 132 -0.44 21.43 -1.93
C VAL A 132 -0.41 21.07 -3.42
N ALA A 133 -1.57 20.98 -4.09
CA ALA A 133 -1.64 20.64 -5.51
C ALA A 133 -0.83 21.60 -6.43
N PRO A 134 -0.77 22.93 -6.20
CA PRO A 134 0.09 23.79 -7.01
C PRO A 134 1.55 23.42 -6.94
N ILE A 135 2.11 23.14 -5.74
CA ILE A 135 3.53 22.77 -5.60
C ILE A 135 3.82 21.39 -6.19
N LEU A 136 2.87 20.44 -6.12
CA LEU A 136 3.00 19.16 -6.78
C LEU A 136 3.10 19.33 -8.30
N ARG A 137 2.24 20.17 -8.89
CA ARG A 137 2.26 20.50 -10.33
C ARG A 137 3.55 21.19 -10.75
N ASP A 138 4.01 22.16 -9.98
CA ASP A 138 5.25 22.91 -10.26
C ASP A 138 6.47 21.99 -10.31
N HIS A 139 6.47 20.92 -9.53
CA HIS A 139 7.53 19.92 -9.52
C HIS A 139 7.24 18.70 -10.42
N GLY A 140 6.08 18.60 -11.06
CA GLY A 140 5.65 17.39 -11.76
C GLY A 140 5.63 16.18 -10.85
N SER A 141 5.22 16.39 -9.59
CA SER A 141 5.16 15.35 -8.54
C SER A 141 3.72 14.95 -8.26
N ARG A 142 3.53 13.75 -7.71
CA ARG A 142 2.24 13.18 -7.35
C ARG A 142 2.31 12.56 -5.96
N ILE A 143 1.25 12.72 -5.17
CA ILE A 143 1.05 11.97 -3.94
C ILE A 143 0.15 10.79 -4.24
N ASN A 144 0.65 9.58 -4.03
CA ASN A 144 -0.07 8.33 -4.22
C ASN A 144 -0.60 7.83 -2.88
N LEU A 145 -1.93 7.84 -2.75
CA LEU A 145 -2.62 7.47 -1.52
C LEU A 145 -2.85 5.98 -1.44
N GLU A 146 -2.49 5.40 -0.30
CA GLU A 146 -2.68 3.98 -0.03
C GLU A 146 -4.02 3.74 0.67
N PRO A 147 -4.77 2.66 0.33
CA PRO A 147 -5.85 2.13 1.16
C PRO A 147 -5.24 1.42 2.39
N HIS A 148 -4.97 2.16 3.46
CA HIS A 148 -4.22 1.69 4.64
C HIS A 148 -5.13 1.33 5.84
N GLY A 149 -6.34 0.80 5.58
CA GLY A 149 -7.35 0.55 6.60
C GLY A 149 -8.13 1.81 7.02
N ASP A 150 -7.95 2.90 6.28
CA ASP A 150 -8.60 4.20 6.42
C ASP A 150 -9.52 4.51 5.24
N THR A 151 -9.05 4.31 4.01
CA THR A 151 -9.75 4.64 2.77
C THR A 151 -10.11 3.40 1.95
N THR A 152 -11.25 3.45 1.30
CA THR A 152 -11.63 2.51 0.24
C THR A 152 -11.07 2.97 -1.10
N THR A 153 -10.95 2.06 -2.08
CA THR A 153 -10.55 2.45 -3.43
C THR A 153 -11.56 3.37 -4.10
N TRP A 154 -12.83 3.31 -3.74
CA TRP A 154 -13.87 4.25 -4.16
C TRP A 154 -13.59 5.69 -3.68
N GLU A 155 -13.21 5.84 -2.43
CA GLU A 155 -12.85 7.13 -1.85
C GLU A 155 -11.57 7.67 -2.49
N LEU A 156 -10.56 6.81 -2.74
CA LEU A 156 -9.31 7.21 -3.37
C LEU A 156 -9.51 7.68 -4.82
N VAL A 157 -10.31 6.99 -5.61
CA VAL A 157 -10.65 7.42 -6.97
C VAL A 157 -11.32 8.80 -6.94
N ARG A 158 -12.31 9.01 -6.04
CA ARG A 158 -12.93 10.33 -5.88
C ARG A 158 -11.94 11.43 -5.48
N LEU A 159 -10.95 11.12 -4.65
CA LEU A 159 -9.90 12.07 -4.29
C LEU A 159 -9.05 12.44 -5.52
N CYS A 160 -8.62 11.45 -6.32
CA CYS A 160 -7.89 11.68 -7.55
C CYS A 160 -8.68 12.57 -8.53
N GLU A 161 -9.98 12.30 -8.72
CA GLU A 161 -10.84 13.07 -9.61
C GLU A 161 -11.13 14.48 -9.07
N THR A 162 -11.26 14.63 -7.75
CA THR A 162 -11.63 15.90 -7.11
C THR A 162 -10.47 16.89 -7.02
N VAL A 163 -9.25 16.41 -6.78
CA VAL A 163 -8.04 17.24 -6.63
C VAL A 163 -7.31 17.38 -7.98
N GLY A 164 -7.28 16.31 -8.75
CA GLY A 164 -6.63 16.17 -10.04
C GLY A 164 -5.67 14.98 -10.04
N HIS A 165 -5.87 14.05 -10.96
CA HIS A 165 -5.04 12.85 -11.11
C HIS A 165 -3.63 13.15 -11.62
N ASP A 166 -3.37 14.38 -12.02
CA ASP A 166 -2.04 14.88 -12.35
C ASP A 166 -1.16 15.11 -11.11
N CYS A 167 -1.76 15.25 -9.93
CA CYS A 167 -1.03 15.48 -8.67
C CYS A 167 -1.45 14.54 -7.51
N VAL A 168 -2.54 13.79 -7.66
CA VAL A 168 -2.97 12.76 -6.69
C VAL A 168 -3.21 11.46 -7.42
N GLY A 169 -2.58 10.39 -6.98
CA GLY A 169 -2.69 9.04 -7.50
C GLY A 169 -2.96 8.03 -6.39
N ILE A 170 -2.82 6.77 -6.72
CA ILE A 170 -3.04 5.64 -5.80
C ILE A 170 -1.75 4.82 -5.68
N CYS A 171 -1.37 4.52 -4.45
CA CYS A 171 -0.48 3.41 -4.11
C CYS A 171 -1.38 2.21 -3.77
N LEU A 172 -1.60 1.33 -4.72
CA LEU A 172 -2.53 0.22 -4.50
C LEU A 172 -1.91 -0.85 -3.60
N ASP A 173 -2.45 -0.98 -2.37
CA ASP A 173 -2.25 -2.16 -1.54
C ASP A 173 -3.31 -3.20 -1.89
N THR A 174 -2.87 -4.31 -2.46
CA THR A 174 -3.74 -5.34 -3.05
C THR A 174 -4.48 -6.20 -2.02
N ALA A 175 -4.10 -6.14 -0.75
CA ALA A 175 -4.73 -6.90 0.33
C ALA A 175 -5.44 -6.03 1.38
N ASN A 176 -5.02 -4.78 1.58
CA ASN A 176 -5.70 -3.88 2.53
C ASN A 176 -7.13 -3.54 2.10
N VAL A 177 -7.43 -3.57 0.82
CA VAL A 177 -8.79 -3.39 0.28
C VAL A 177 -9.81 -4.38 0.86
N MET A 178 -9.36 -5.59 1.22
CA MET A 178 -10.22 -6.60 1.84
C MET A 178 -10.79 -6.17 3.20
N LEU A 179 -10.16 -5.20 3.87
CA LEU A 179 -10.61 -4.67 5.18
C LEU A 179 -11.95 -3.93 5.08
N PHE A 180 -12.33 -3.53 3.89
CA PHE A 180 -13.59 -2.86 3.58
C PHE A 180 -14.61 -3.75 2.89
N GLY A 181 -14.32 -5.06 2.77
CA GLY A 181 -15.14 -5.99 2.01
C GLY A 181 -14.97 -5.85 0.49
N GLU A 182 -14.05 -5.01 0.01
CA GLU A 182 -13.75 -4.89 -1.41
C GLU A 182 -13.08 -6.17 -1.94
N HIS A 183 -13.47 -6.59 -3.14
CA HIS A 183 -12.82 -7.71 -3.80
C HIS A 183 -11.50 -7.25 -4.46
N PRO A 184 -10.35 -7.89 -4.20
CA PRO A 184 -9.05 -7.40 -4.66
C PRO A 184 -8.97 -7.09 -6.16
N THR A 185 -9.54 -7.95 -7.01
CA THR A 185 -9.54 -7.74 -8.46
C THR A 185 -10.47 -6.59 -8.89
N ASP A 186 -11.59 -6.37 -8.18
CA ASP A 186 -12.49 -5.25 -8.49
C ASP A 186 -11.89 -3.93 -8.01
N ALA A 187 -11.26 -3.95 -6.84
CA ALA A 187 -10.49 -2.82 -6.32
C ALA A 187 -9.34 -2.44 -7.28
N ALA A 188 -8.58 -3.44 -7.75
CA ALA A 188 -7.51 -3.22 -8.73
C ALA A 188 -8.08 -2.64 -10.04
N ARG A 189 -9.18 -3.16 -10.57
CA ARG A 189 -9.81 -2.64 -11.79
C ARG A 189 -10.24 -1.18 -11.65
N ARG A 190 -10.76 -0.81 -10.49
CA ARG A 190 -11.20 0.55 -10.18
C ARG A 190 -10.03 1.51 -10.00
N ALA A 191 -8.96 1.05 -9.34
CA ALA A 191 -7.81 1.86 -9.01
C ALA A 191 -6.76 1.96 -10.15
N ALA A 192 -6.68 0.96 -11.05
CA ALA A 192 -5.62 0.85 -12.06
C ALA A 192 -5.35 2.12 -12.86
N PRO A 193 -6.36 2.90 -13.35
CA PRO A 193 -6.12 4.14 -14.10
C PRO A 193 -5.41 5.24 -13.29
N TYR A 194 -5.37 5.11 -11.97
CA TYR A 194 -4.81 6.09 -11.04
C TYR A 194 -3.61 5.53 -10.26
N THR A 195 -3.23 4.28 -10.51
CA THR A 195 -2.17 3.59 -9.74
C THR A 195 -0.80 3.87 -10.33
N HIS A 196 0.08 4.49 -9.53
CA HIS A 196 1.47 4.80 -9.91
C HIS A 196 2.49 4.23 -8.91
N MET A 197 2.03 3.70 -7.80
CA MET A 197 2.81 2.97 -6.80
C MET A 197 2.02 1.77 -6.31
N THR A 198 2.69 0.80 -5.69
CA THR A 198 2.01 -0.36 -5.13
C THR A 198 2.60 -0.79 -3.79
N HIS A 199 1.75 -1.34 -2.94
CA HIS A 199 2.12 -2.35 -1.96
C HIS A 199 1.61 -3.70 -2.46
N ALA A 200 2.53 -4.47 -3.07
CA ALA A 200 2.24 -5.81 -3.58
C ALA A 200 2.10 -6.78 -2.40
N LYS A 201 0.92 -6.81 -1.82
CA LYS A 201 0.58 -7.55 -0.61
C LYS A 201 -0.42 -8.65 -0.91
N ASP A 202 -0.25 -9.81 -0.28
CA ASP A 202 -1.20 -10.92 -0.36
C ASP A 202 -1.71 -11.31 1.02
N ALA A 203 -2.87 -11.91 1.05
CA ALA A 203 -3.50 -12.36 2.28
C ALA A 203 -4.49 -13.49 1.98
N ILE A 204 -4.82 -14.25 3.00
CA ILE A 204 -6.05 -15.05 3.00
C ILE A 204 -7.19 -14.26 3.63
N LEU A 205 -8.40 -14.59 3.22
CA LEU A 205 -9.64 -14.06 3.78
C LEU A 205 -10.51 -15.24 4.25
N TYR A 206 -10.91 -15.26 5.50
CA TYR A 206 -11.67 -16.35 6.12
C TYR A 206 -12.68 -15.83 7.11
N PHE A 207 -13.61 -16.68 7.57
CA PHE A 207 -14.66 -16.29 8.50
C PHE A 207 -14.22 -16.42 9.97
N THR A 208 -14.59 -15.42 10.76
CA THR A 208 -14.50 -15.41 12.22
C THR A 208 -15.79 -14.82 12.82
N ASP A 209 -15.88 -14.76 14.13
CA ASP A 209 -17.02 -14.12 14.83
C ASP A 209 -17.16 -12.62 14.46
N ALA A 210 -16.09 -11.96 14.04
CA ALA A 210 -16.13 -10.56 13.59
C ALA A 210 -16.75 -10.39 12.18
N GLY A 211 -16.80 -11.45 11.39
CA GLY A 211 -17.21 -11.42 9.98
C GLY A 211 -16.13 -12.01 9.08
N LEU A 212 -15.44 -11.18 8.30
CA LEU A 212 -14.31 -11.59 7.49
C LEU A 212 -13.00 -11.15 8.15
N THR A 213 -12.05 -12.05 8.21
CA THR A 213 -10.73 -11.76 8.76
C THR A 213 -9.67 -11.98 7.68
N ARG A 214 -8.82 -10.96 7.51
CA ARG A 214 -7.66 -10.98 6.64
C ARG A 214 -6.41 -11.34 7.43
N GLN A 215 -5.62 -12.31 6.93
CA GLN A 215 -4.32 -12.67 7.48
C GLN A 215 -3.26 -12.60 6.40
N GLY A 216 -2.15 -11.87 6.66
CA GLY A 216 -1.08 -11.64 5.71
C GLY A 216 -0.37 -12.92 5.27
N ARG A 217 -0.14 -13.04 3.97
CA ARG A 217 0.59 -14.11 3.29
C ARG A 217 1.60 -13.50 2.31
N PRO A 218 2.72 -14.17 2.03
CA PRO A 218 3.58 -13.71 0.94
C PRO A 218 2.84 -13.80 -0.40
N PRO A 219 3.13 -12.91 -1.36
CA PRO A 219 2.52 -12.96 -2.69
C PRO A 219 2.56 -14.36 -3.30
N GLY A 220 1.39 -14.86 -3.73
CA GLY A 220 1.18 -16.22 -4.26
C GLY A 220 0.83 -17.29 -3.23
N ARG A 221 0.78 -16.96 -1.94
CA ARG A 221 0.33 -17.86 -0.88
C ARG A 221 -1.02 -17.44 -0.27
N GLY A 222 -1.58 -16.33 -0.72
CA GLY A 222 -2.88 -15.83 -0.32
C GLY A 222 -3.99 -16.15 -1.29
N CYS A 223 -4.94 -15.24 -1.42
CA CYS A 223 -6.11 -15.37 -2.27
C CYS A 223 -6.25 -14.23 -3.30
N VAL A 224 -5.24 -13.38 -3.45
CA VAL A 224 -5.22 -12.36 -4.51
C VAL A 224 -5.03 -13.05 -5.86
N ASP A 225 -5.89 -12.73 -6.83
CA ASP A 225 -5.72 -13.17 -8.22
C ASP A 225 -4.65 -12.30 -8.90
N TRP A 226 -3.39 -12.64 -8.64
CA TRP A 226 -2.23 -11.91 -9.15
C TRP A 226 -2.18 -11.79 -10.67
N PRO A 227 -2.47 -12.85 -11.46
CA PRO A 227 -2.56 -12.73 -12.91
C PRO A 227 -3.55 -11.65 -13.37
N ALA A 228 -4.75 -11.61 -12.77
CA ALA A 228 -5.75 -10.60 -13.10
C ALA A 228 -5.34 -9.19 -12.64
N VAL A 229 -4.80 -9.05 -11.42
CA VAL A 229 -4.34 -7.77 -10.89
C VAL A 229 -3.20 -7.21 -11.74
N LEU A 230 -2.17 -8.00 -12.04
CA LEU A 230 -1.04 -7.55 -12.87
C LEU A 230 -1.45 -7.20 -14.29
N ALA A 231 -2.40 -7.93 -14.88
CA ALA A 231 -2.94 -7.61 -16.20
C ALA A 231 -3.62 -6.24 -16.20
N LEU A 232 -4.46 -5.96 -15.18
CA LEU A 232 -5.14 -4.68 -15.02
C LEU A 232 -4.16 -3.52 -14.82
N LEU A 233 -3.17 -3.68 -13.95
CA LEU A 233 -2.18 -2.63 -13.69
C LEU A 233 -1.29 -2.39 -14.91
N GLY A 234 -0.86 -3.44 -15.59
CA GLY A 234 0.02 -3.36 -16.78
C GLY A 234 -0.64 -2.73 -17.99
N GLU A 235 -1.98 -2.71 -18.07
CA GLU A 235 -2.72 -2.00 -19.12
C GLU A 235 -2.52 -0.49 -19.04
N TYR A 236 -2.37 0.07 -17.83
CA TYR A 236 -2.24 1.51 -17.59
C TYR A 236 -0.80 1.94 -17.31
N GLU A 237 -0.03 1.13 -16.59
CA GLU A 237 1.35 1.45 -16.17
C GLU A 237 2.26 0.21 -16.35
N PRO A 238 2.74 -0.05 -17.56
CA PRO A 238 3.56 -1.24 -17.85
C PRO A 238 4.92 -1.23 -17.14
N ASP A 239 5.41 -0.07 -16.73
CA ASP A 239 6.69 0.10 -16.03
C ASP A 239 6.54 0.24 -14.50
N LEU A 240 5.34 0.00 -13.97
CA LEU A 240 5.03 0.11 -12.54
C LEU A 240 6.00 -0.69 -11.67
N ASN A 241 6.48 -0.07 -10.59
CA ASN A 241 7.22 -0.77 -9.55
C ASN A 241 6.25 -1.52 -8.63
N LEU A 242 6.57 -2.80 -8.37
CA LEU A 242 5.82 -3.65 -7.47
C LEU A 242 6.62 -3.81 -6.17
N SER A 243 6.37 -2.94 -5.21
CA SER A 243 7.00 -2.99 -3.88
C SER A 243 6.26 -4.00 -3.01
N ILE A 244 6.87 -5.17 -2.77
CA ILE A 244 6.29 -6.19 -1.89
C ILE A 244 6.25 -5.64 -0.47
N GLU A 245 5.06 -5.63 0.13
CA GLU A 245 4.87 -5.41 1.55
C GLU A 245 4.31 -6.69 2.18
N ASP A 246 5.16 -7.44 2.86
CA ASP A 246 4.78 -8.67 3.53
C ASP A 246 5.02 -8.60 5.03
N HIS A 247 4.03 -9.03 5.78
CA HIS A 247 4.07 -9.18 7.23
C HIS A 247 2.92 -10.08 7.70
N LYS A 248 3.05 -10.66 8.88
CA LYS A 248 1.96 -11.39 9.54
C LYS A 248 1.15 -10.42 10.38
N MET A 249 -0.01 -10.01 9.90
CA MET A 249 -0.97 -9.18 10.66
C MET A 249 -2.38 -9.63 10.33
N ILE A 250 -3.20 -9.65 11.36
CA ILE A 250 -4.62 -10.02 11.29
C ILE A 250 -5.46 -8.77 11.47
N PHE A 251 -6.40 -8.56 10.55
CA PHE A 251 -7.39 -7.50 10.62
C PHE A 251 -8.76 -8.03 10.21
N SER A 252 -9.81 -7.48 10.81
CA SER A 252 -11.17 -7.93 10.53
C SER A 252 -12.01 -6.84 9.87
N ALA A 253 -12.75 -7.24 8.83
CA ALA A 253 -13.89 -6.52 8.30
C ALA A 253 -15.14 -6.99 9.06
N HIS A 254 -15.73 -6.11 9.85
CA HIS A 254 -16.82 -6.43 10.78
C HIS A 254 -18.15 -6.60 10.06
N LEU A 255 -18.18 -7.51 9.08
CA LEU A 255 -19.30 -7.74 8.17
C LEU A 255 -20.64 -8.07 8.88
N PHE A 256 -20.56 -8.63 10.10
CA PHE A 256 -21.74 -8.98 10.89
C PHE A 256 -22.27 -7.82 11.73
N ASP A 257 -21.58 -6.67 11.71
CA ASP A 257 -22.03 -5.43 12.36
C ASP A 257 -22.72 -4.52 11.34
N PRO A 258 -24.05 -4.29 11.43
CA PRO A 258 -24.76 -3.37 10.55
C PRO A 258 -24.18 -1.94 10.58
N ALA A 259 -23.70 -1.47 11.74
CA ALA A 259 -23.13 -0.13 11.87
C ALA A 259 -21.80 -0.01 11.11
N TRP A 260 -21.02 -1.07 11.01
CA TRP A 260 -19.84 -1.11 10.17
C TRP A 260 -20.22 -1.09 8.68
N LEU A 261 -21.24 -1.86 8.26
CA LEU A 261 -21.72 -1.88 6.87
C LEU A 261 -22.23 -0.50 6.43
N ASP A 262 -22.92 0.23 7.30
CA ASP A 262 -23.41 1.59 7.02
C ASP A 262 -22.26 2.57 6.72
N GLN A 263 -21.04 2.27 7.16
CA GLN A 263 -19.85 3.05 6.88
C GLN A 263 -19.16 2.66 5.55
N GLN A 264 -19.73 1.70 4.80
CA GLN A 264 -19.24 1.26 3.50
C GLN A 264 -20.29 1.54 2.38
N PRO A 265 -20.70 2.82 2.18
CA PRO A 265 -21.84 3.14 1.31
C PRO A 265 -21.59 2.81 -0.17
N ASP A 266 -20.34 2.69 -0.58
CA ASP A 266 -19.94 2.40 -1.96
C ASP A 266 -19.85 0.89 -2.25
N LEU A 267 -19.76 0.06 -1.21
CA LEU A 267 -19.62 -1.38 -1.36
C LEU A 267 -20.91 -1.97 -1.95
N THR A 268 -20.81 -2.46 -3.18
CA THR A 268 -21.97 -3.05 -3.85
C THR A 268 -22.25 -4.46 -3.34
N ARG A 269 -23.54 -4.88 -3.41
CA ARG A 269 -23.92 -6.26 -3.04
C ARG A 269 -23.20 -7.30 -3.89
N ASP A 270 -22.93 -7.00 -5.16
CA ASP A 270 -22.27 -7.93 -6.08
C ASP A 270 -20.79 -8.08 -5.74
N GLU A 271 -20.09 -6.98 -5.41
CA GLU A 271 -18.69 -7.02 -4.96
C GLU A 271 -18.57 -7.74 -3.62
N LEU A 272 -19.43 -7.40 -2.66
CA LEU A 272 -19.48 -8.09 -1.37
C LEU A 272 -19.74 -9.59 -1.53
N ALA A 273 -20.66 -9.99 -2.40
CA ALA A 273 -20.94 -11.41 -2.67
C ALA A 273 -19.71 -12.14 -3.22
N ARG A 274 -18.92 -11.51 -4.11
CA ARG A 274 -17.66 -12.09 -4.61
C ARG A 274 -16.61 -12.19 -3.51
N THR A 275 -16.50 -11.20 -2.65
CA THR A 275 -15.58 -11.20 -1.51
C THR A 275 -15.93 -12.30 -0.50
N VAL A 276 -17.22 -12.48 -0.22
CA VAL A 276 -17.72 -13.57 0.62
C VAL A 276 -17.46 -14.94 -0.03
N ALA A 277 -17.65 -15.07 -1.36
CA ALA A 277 -17.37 -16.31 -2.09
C ALA A 277 -15.84 -16.63 -2.07
N LEU A 278 -15.00 -15.60 -2.19
CA LEU A 278 -13.54 -15.75 -2.05
C LEU A 278 -13.17 -16.28 -0.66
N ALA A 279 -13.70 -15.66 0.39
CA ALA A 279 -13.48 -16.10 1.76
C ALA A 279 -13.98 -17.52 2.00
N TRP A 280 -15.14 -17.87 1.45
CA TRP A 280 -15.68 -19.22 1.51
C TRP A 280 -14.77 -20.25 0.85
N SER A 281 -14.25 -19.95 -0.33
CA SER A 281 -13.26 -20.79 -1.02
C SER A 281 -12.01 -21.06 -0.18
N VAL A 282 -11.47 -20.00 0.44
CA VAL A 282 -10.32 -20.12 1.36
C VAL A 282 -10.68 -20.97 2.59
N GLN A 283 -11.87 -20.71 3.18
CA GLN A 283 -12.33 -21.49 4.34
C GLN A 283 -12.42 -22.99 4.04
N GLN A 284 -12.92 -23.36 2.85
CA GLN A 284 -12.96 -24.78 2.45
C GLN A 284 -11.56 -25.39 2.33
N ARG A 285 -10.57 -24.66 1.81
CA ARG A 285 -9.18 -25.09 1.70
C ARG A 285 -8.52 -25.27 3.07
N ILE A 286 -8.84 -24.39 4.04
CA ILE A 286 -8.37 -24.54 5.43
C ILE A 286 -8.99 -25.82 6.04
N ILE A 287 -10.30 -26.02 5.92
CA ILE A 287 -11.00 -27.21 6.42
C ILE A 287 -10.46 -28.50 5.79
N ALA A 288 -10.12 -28.47 4.51
CA ALA A 288 -9.53 -29.60 3.79
C ALA A 288 -8.05 -29.87 4.13
N GLY A 289 -7.40 -29.00 4.92
CA GLY A 289 -5.98 -29.09 5.24
C GLY A 289 -5.05 -28.72 4.09
N GLU A 290 -5.56 -28.07 3.04
CA GLU A 290 -4.78 -27.56 1.91
C GLU A 290 -4.05 -26.25 2.24
N MET A 291 -4.52 -25.56 3.27
CA MET A 291 -3.91 -24.37 3.85
C MET A 291 -3.72 -24.59 5.36
N PRO A 292 -2.65 -24.04 5.95
CA PRO A 292 -2.45 -24.11 7.39
C PRO A 292 -3.58 -23.42 8.14
N ASP A 293 -3.94 -23.93 9.31
CA ASP A 293 -4.83 -23.26 10.24
C ASP A 293 -4.30 -21.85 10.54
N PRO A 294 -5.14 -20.80 10.51
CA PRO A 294 -4.70 -19.43 10.73
C PRO A 294 -4.03 -19.18 12.07
N ASP A 295 -4.50 -19.79 13.15
CA ASP A 295 -3.91 -19.63 14.47
C ASP A 295 -2.55 -20.34 14.57
N ASP A 296 -2.41 -21.52 13.96
CA ASP A 296 -1.14 -22.24 13.88
C ASP A 296 -0.12 -21.45 13.04
N TYR A 297 -0.56 -20.84 11.97
CA TYR A 297 0.29 -20.02 11.12
C TYR A 297 0.84 -18.77 11.85
N GLU A 298 0.06 -18.14 12.71
CA GLU A 298 0.51 -16.97 13.48
C GLU A 298 1.51 -17.31 14.60
N ARG A 299 1.58 -18.58 15.03
CA ARG A 299 2.52 -18.98 16.11
C ARG A 299 3.98 -18.85 15.74
N VAL A 300 4.30 -18.97 14.45
CA VAL A 300 5.67 -18.74 13.98
C VAL A 300 5.89 -17.24 13.79
N PRO A 301 6.84 -16.62 14.49
CA PRO A 301 7.12 -15.20 14.33
C PRO A 301 7.53 -14.84 12.91
N PHE A 302 7.06 -13.71 12.40
CA PHE A 302 7.43 -13.22 11.06
C PHE A 302 8.95 -13.15 10.85
N ALA A 303 9.69 -12.70 11.88
CA ALA A 303 11.13 -12.58 11.83
C ALA A 303 11.87 -13.89 11.50
N GLU A 304 11.30 -15.03 11.88
CA GLU A 304 11.88 -16.35 11.61
C GLU A 304 11.66 -16.82 10.16
N GLU A 305 10.61 -16.31 9.50
CA GLU A 305 10.23 -16.69 8.13
C GLU A 305 10.49 -15.60 7.10
N MET A 306 10.87 -14.40 7.53
CA MET A 306 10.93 -13.20 6.69
C MET A 306 11.68 -13.42 5.38
N ASP A 307 12.90 -13.95 5.44
CA ASP A 307 13.75 -14.12 4.26
C ASP A 307 13.16 -15.14 3.26
N GLU A 308 12.58 -16.23 3.76
CA GLU A 308 11.92 -17.25 2.92
C GLU A 308 10.67 -16.68 2.26
N ARG A 309 9.84 -15.97 3.03
CA ARG A 309 8.61 -15.36 2.56
C ARG A 309 8.87 -14.33 1.47
N LEU A 310 9.83 -13.44 1.71
CA LEU A 310 10.19 -12.39 0.77
C LEU A 310 10.82 -12.98 -0.51
N ALA A 311 11.70 -13.96 -0.37
CA ALA A 311 12.30 -14.66 -1.51
C ALA A 311 11.23 -15.37 -2.36
N PHE A 312 10.27 -16.06 -1.71
CA PHE A 312 9.17 -16.74 -2.40
C PHE A 312 8.31 -15.74 -3.16
N GLY A 313 7.82 -14.67 -2.49
CA GLY A 313 6.97 -13.65 -3.11
C GLY A 313 7.66 -12.99 -4.31
N ARG A 314 8.95 -12.64 -4.18
CA ARG A 314 9.75 -12.10 -5.28
C ARG A 314 9.80 -13.03 -6.50
N VAL A 315 10.15 -14.30 -6.28
CA VAL A 315 10.25 -15.28 -7.37
C VAL A 315 8.91 -15.46 -8.06
N TYR A 316 7.83 -15.57 -7.29
CA TYR A 316 6.48 -15.74 -7.80
C TYR A 316 6.04 -14.55 -8.66
N VAL A 317 6.19 -13.31 -8.16
CA VAL A 317 5.77 -12.11 -8.90
C VAL A 317 6.62 -11.92 -10.16
N ILE A 318 7.94 -12.13 -10.10
CA ILE A 318 8.81 -12.07 -11.28
C ILE A 318 8.40 -13.11 -12.33
N TRP A 319 8.08 -14.31 -11.92
CA TRP A 319 7.62 -15.35 -12.82
C TRP A 319 6.32 -14.94 -13.54
N LEU A 320 5.34 -14.39 -12.80
CA LEU A 320 4.09 -13.90 -13.39
C LEU A 320 4.31 -12.74 -14.39
N ILE A 321 5.15 -11.77 -14.04
CA ILE A 321 5.47 -10.65 -14.94
C ILE A 321 6.02 -11.17 -16.27
N ARG A 322 6.90 -12.16 -16.24
CA ARG A 322 7.48 -12.77 -17.45
C ARG A 322 6.44 -13.54 -18.27
N ASP A 323 5.52 -14.24 -17.61
CA ASP A 323 4.43 -14.97 -18.26
C ASP A 323 3.42 -14.02 -18.93
N LEU A 324 3.19 -12.86 -18.32
CA LEU A 324 2.26 -11.85 -18.82
C LEU A 324 2.90 -10.86 -19.82
N ALA A 325 4.22 -10.74 -19.87
CA ALA A 325 4.93 -9.78 -20.72
C ALA A 325 4.47 -9.78 -22.20
N PRO A 326 4.16 -10.93 -22.83
CA PRO A 326 3.63 -10.95 -24.20
C PRO A 326 2.25 -10.29 -24.38
N LYS A 327 1.55 -10.04 -23.28
CA LYS A 327 0.21 -9.42 -23.29
C LYS A 327 0.26 -7.88 -23.12
N PHE A 328 1.42 -7.34 -22.73
CA PHE A 328 1.66 -5.90 -22.54
C PHE A 328 2.42 -5.25 -23.72
N SER A 329 2.81 -6.03 -24.70
CA SER A 329 3.45 -5.61 -25.98
C SER A 329 2.38 -5.42 -27.11
#